data_45a09304c65424971264ca0bd189cdc3
#
_entry.id   45a09304c65424971264ca0bd189cdc3
#
_cell.length_a   1.000
_cell.length_b   1.000
_cell.length_c   1.000
_cell.angle_alpha   90.00
_cell.angle_beta   90.00
_cell.angle_gamma   90.00
#
_symmetry.space_group_name_H-M   'P 1'
#
loop_
_entity.id
_entity.type
_entity.pdbx_description
1 polymer ?
#
loop_
_entity_poly.entity_id
_entity_poly.type
_entity_poly.pdbx_seq_one_letter_code
_entity_poly.pdbx_strand_id
1 'polypeptide(L)'
;NGIDAVVYGVANMEKCSRYFADWGLKKVSGGKSRVVFATLDGSQIILHPRGAKRLPKAIQTGSTVREMVWGVTAKADLRRIERELAKDRDVHVDRDGTLHSTDDLGLGIAFRVSRRHTLKDNAQPMNSLANAGRVNARATYHERATPSHIGHCVFMVPDINKMEAFYTERLGFHVSDYYTGRGIFMRAAKRGGHHNLFFLEAADGKPGINHVAFGVEDIHELFAGGAYFQNKKYKVAVGP
;
A
#
# COMPACT_ATOMS: atom_id res chain seq x y z
N ASN A 1 -3.29 6.95 -9.67
CA ASN A 1 -4.44 6.03 -9.57
C ASN A 1 -4.41 5.13 -8.30
N GLY A 2 -3.58 5.41 -7.31
CA GLY A 2 -3.42 4.62 -6.11
C GLY A 2 -2.23 3.66 -6.16
N ILE A 3 -2.16 2.72 -5.19
CA ILE A 3 -1.01 1.86 -4.97
C ILE A 3 -1.10 0.63 -5.86
N ASP A 4 -0.12 0.44 -6.72
CA ASP A 4 0.00 -0.74 -7.58
C ASP A 4 0.85 -1.85 -6.96
N ALA A 5 1.85 -1.49 -6.15
CA ALA A 5 2.61 -2.45 -5.36
C ALA A 5 3.32 -1.81 -4.16
N VAL A 6 3.61 -2.62 -3.16
CA VAL A 6 4.53 -2.31 -2.06
C VAL A 6 5.67 -3.33 -2.08
N VAL A 7 6.90 -2.84 -2.17
CA VAL A 7 8.10 -3.66 -2.24
C VAL A 7 8.79 -3.69 -0.89
N TYR A 8 9.01 -4.88 -0.37
CA TYR A 8 9.68 -5.11 0.92
C TYR A 8 11.08 -5.70 0.73
N GLY A 9 12.01 -5.24 1.56
CA GLY A 9 13.26 -5.92 1.81
C GLY A 9 13.18 -6.67 3.14
N VAL A 10 13.22 -8.00 3.12
CA VAL A 10 12.94 -8.81 4.31
C VAL A 10 14.13 -9.67 4.73
N ALA A 11 14.31 -9.87 6.04
CA ALA A 11 15.37 -10.69 6.59
C ALA A 11 15.12 -12.20 6.39
N ASN A 12 13.85 -12.61 6.45
CA ASN A 12 13.45 -14.02 6.30
C ASN A 12 12.30 -14.12 5.28
N MET A 13 12.65 -14.56 4.07
CA MET A 13 11.72 -14.69 2.94
C MET A 13 10.59 -15.70 3.22
N GLU A 14 10.91 -16.81 3.86
CA GLU A 14 9.93 -17.88 4.15
C GLU A 14 8.90 -17.40 5.18
N LYS A 15 9.35 -16.83 6.30
CA LYS A 15 8.48 -16.30 7.36
C LYS A 15 7.55 -15.22 6.82
N CYS A 16 8.09 -14.27 6.05
CA CYS A 16 7.28 -13.19 5.47
C CYS A 16 6.33 -13.70 4.38
N SER A 17 6.75 -14.69 3.58
CA SER A 17 5.86 -15.32 2.61
C SER A 17 4.70 -16.05 3.28
N ARG A 18 4.95 -16.75 4.37
CA ARG A 18 3.89 -17.40 5.16
C ARG A 18 2.92 -16.36 5.73
N TYR A 19 3.45 -15.27 6.29
CA TYR A 19 2.64 -14.19 6.83
C TYR A 19 1.68 -13.61 5.78
N PHE A 20 2.15 -13.26 4.58
CA PHE A 20 1.29 -12.70 3.53
C PHE A 20 0.32 -13.73 2.93
N ALA A 21 0.68 -15.01 2.91
CA ALA A 21 -0.24 -16.09 2.55
C ALA A 21 -1.36 -16.25 3.61
N ASP A 22 -1.01 -16.21 4.88
CA ASP A 22 -1.98 -16.23 5.98
C ASP A 22 -2.84 -14.95 6.00
N TRP A 23 -2.29 -13.80 5.56
CA TRP A 23 -3.04 -12.55 5.35
C TRP A 23 -4.11 -12.66 4.25
N GLY A 24 -4.14 -13.75 3.51
CA GLY A 24 -5.12 -14.03 2.47
C GLY A 24 -4.70 -13.61 1.06
N LEU A 25 -3.48 -13.13 0.88
CA LEU A 25 -2.98 -12.76 -0.44
C LEU A 25 -2.63 -13.99 -1.29
N LYS A 26 -2.93 -13.93 -2.58
CA LYS A 26 -2.58 -14.99 -3.53
C LYS A 26 -1.12 -14.88 -3.96
N LYS A 27 -0.33 -15.91 -3.71
CA LYS A 27 1.03 -16.00 -4.27
C LYS A 27 0.94 -16.19 -5.79
N VAL A 28 1.45 -15.23 -6.56
CA VAL A 28 1.38 -15.24 -8.03
C VAL A 28 2.72 -15.55 -8.70
N SER A 29 3.82 -15.32 -8.00
CA SER A 29 5.13 -15.82 -8.42
C SER A 29 6.05 -16.01 -7.21
N GLY A 30 7.09 -16.82 -7.37
CA GLY A 30 8.00 -17.05 -6.25
C GLY A 30 9.27 -17.77 -6.61
N GLY A 31 10.37 -17.31 -6.00
CA GLY A 31 11.70 -17.88 -6.06
C GLY A 31 12.53 -17.44 -4.87
N LYS A 32 13.80 -17.85 -4.83
CA LYS A 32 14.72 -17.50 -3.71
C LYS A 32 15.00 -16.00 -3.60
N SER A 33 14.99 -15.27 -4.72
CA SER A 33 15.35 -13.85 -4.78
C SER A 33 14.15 -12.89 -4.85
N ARG A 34 12.93 -13.40 -5.14
CA ARG A 34 11.73 -12.59 -5.25
C ARG A 34 10.48 -13.46 -5.07
N VAL A 35 9.53 -12.96 -4.28
CA VAL A 35 8.18 -13.53 -4.16
C VAL A 35 7.17 -12.43 -4.37
N VAL A 36 6.08 -12.71 -5.10
CA VAL A 36 5.01 -11.77 -5.37
C VAL A 36 3.69 -12.34 -4.91
N PHE A 37 2.97 -11.56 -4.15
CA PHE A 37 1.59 -11.77 -3.77
C PHE A 37 0.71 -10.73 -4.44
N ALA A 38 -0.54 -11.07 -4.72
CA ALA A 38 -1.53 -10.16 -5.26
C ALA A 38 -2.82 -10.18 -4.44
N THR A 39 -3.45 -9.03 -4.36
CA THR A 39 -4.84 -8.84 -3.92
C THR A 39 -5.81 -9.16 -5.06
N LEU A 40 -7.11 -9.07 -4.80
CA LEU A 40 -8.12 -9.36 -5.82
C LEU A 40 -8.10 -8.36 -6.98
N ASP A 41 -7.79 -7.06 -6.75
CA ASP A 41 -7.68 -6.06 -7.83
C ASP A 41 -6.35 -6.13 -8.61
N GLY A 42 -5.44 -7.02 -8.21
CA GLY A 42 -4.13 -7.19 -8.83
C GLY A 42 -3.03 -6.29 -8.28
N SER A 43 -3.30 -5.46 -7.25
CA SER A 43 -2.24 -4.78 -6.51
C SER A 43 -1.34 -5.80 -5.80
N GLN A 44 -0.06 -5.46 -5.60
CA GLN A 44 0.97 -6.46 -5.26
C GLN A 44 1.74 -6.14 -3.99
N ILE A 45 2.09 -7.20 -3.27
CA ILE A 45 3.17 -7.20 -2.28
C ILE A 45 4.34 -7.97 -2.87
N ILE A 46 5.48 -7.30 -2.99
CA ILE A 46 6.69 -7.87 -3.57
C ILE A 46 7.74 -8.00 -2.49
N LEU A 47 8.23 -9.22 -2.26
CA LEU A 47 9.25 -9.51 -1.26
C LEU A 47 10.58 -9.78 -1.94
N HIS A 48 11.63 -9.16 -1.41
CA HIS A 48 13.02 -9.44 -1.73
C HIS A 48 13.85 -9.69 -0.46
N PRO A 49 14.93 -10.45 -0.52
CA PRO A 49 15.92 -10.44 0.57
C PRO A 49 16.40 -9.01 0.83
N ARG A 50 16.51 -8.59 2.09
CA ARG A 50 16.87 -7.20 2.45
C ARG A 50 18.18 -6.71 1.86
N GLY A 51 19.10 -7.63 1.55
CA GLY A 51 20.40 -7.35 0.92
C GLY A 51 20.39 -7.39 -0.62
N ALA A 52 19.23 -7.49 -1.26
CA ALA A 52 19.15 -7.52 -2.73
C ALA A 52 19.66 -6.19 -3.33
N LYS A 53 20.63 -6.25 -4.23
CA LYS A 53 21.32 -5.06 -4.80
C LYS A 53 20.41 -4.09 -5.54
N ARG A 54 19.26 -4.56 -6.04
CA ARG A 54 18.28 -3.72 -6.78
C ARG A 54 17.30 -2.96 -5.91
N LEU A 55 17.28 -3.24 -4.60
CA LEU A 55 16.39 -2.51 -3.71
C LEU A 55 16.92 -1.11 -3.42
N PRO A 56 16.07 -0.08 -3.40
CA PRO A 56 16.42 1.22 -2.84
C PRO A 56 16.94 1.10 -1.41
N LYS A 57 17.64 2.11 -0.93
CA LYS A 57 18.09 2.14 0.48
C LYS A 57 16.90 2.07 1.43
N ALA A 58 17.06 1.43 2.56
CA ALA A 58 16.04 1.40 3.60
C ALA A 58 16.04 2.72 4.37
N ILE A 59 14.86 3.27 4.65
CA ILE A 59 14.69 4.45 5.51
C ILE A 59 14.67 4.07 7.00
N GLN A 60 14.54 2.79 7.32
CA GLN A 60 14.58 2.27 8.69
C GLN A 60 15.25 0.88 8.71
N THR A 61 15.63 0.41 9.89
CA THR A 61 16.27 -0.90 10.09
C THR A 61 15.28 -2.07 9.99
N GLY A 62 15.82 -3.27 9.78
CA GLY A 62 15.04 -4.52 9.80
C GLY A 62 14.39 -4.87 8.47
N SER A 63 13.30 -5.64 8.55
CA SER A 63 12.43 -5.94 7.41
C SER A 63 11.45 -4.80 7.23
N THR A 64 11.48 -4.12 6.08
CA THR A 64 10.71 -2.89 5.88
C THR A 64 10.34 -2.67 4.42
N VAL A 65 9.43 -1.73 4.19
CA VAL A 65 9.14 -1.18 2.85
C VAL A 65 10.39 -0.51 2.30
N ARG A 66 10.67 -0.79 1.04
CA ARG A 66 11.82 -0.25 0.31
C ARG A 66 11.37 0.64 -0.84
N GLU A 67 10.21 0.37 -1.39
CA GLU A 67 9.66 1.13 -2.50
C GLU A 67 8.15 1.06 -2.54
N MET A 68 7.53 2.17 -2.90
CA MET A 68 6.10 2.29 -3.21
C MET A 68 5.92 2.41 -4.72
N VAL A 69 5.12 1.52 -5.32
CA VAL A 69 4.81 1.57 -6.76
C VAL A 69 3.42 2.17 -6.96
N TRP A 70 3.38 3.33 -7.58
CA TRP A 70 2.15 4.07 -7.86
C TRP A 70 1.65 3.80 -9.29
N GLY A 71 0.36 3.56 -9.42
CA GLY A 71 -0.29 3.42 -10.70
C GLY A 71 -0.58 4.77 -11.34
N VAL A 72 -0.28 4.93 -12.61
CA VAL A 72 -0.71 6.06 -13.43
C VAL A 72 -1.66 5.60 -14.52
N THR A 73 -2.36 6.53 -15.20
CA THR A 73 -3.34 6.20 -16.23
C THR A 73 -2.67 5.88 -17.57
N ALA A 74 -1.66 6.64 -17.95
CA ALA A 74 -1.07 6.57 -19.27
C ALA A 74 0.46 6.74 -19.27
N LYS A 75 1.11 6.33 -20.36
CA LYS A 75 2.56 6.57 -20.55
C LYS A 75 2.92 8.06 -20.58
N ALA A 76 1.98 8.94 -20.92
CA ALA A 76 2.20 10.39 -20.88
C ALA A 76 2.45 10.88 -19.45
N ASP A 77 1.75 10.30 -18.46
CA ASP A 77 1.96 10.61 -17.04
C ASP A 77 3.36 10.21 -16.59
N LEU A 78 3.84 9.03 -17.01
CA LEU A 78 5.22 8.58 -16.70
C LEU A 78 6.25 9.57 -17.23
N ARG A 79 6.12 10.00 -18.50
CA ARG A 79 7.06 10.98 -19.09
C ARG A 79 7.04 12.33 -18.37
N ARG A 80 5.88 12.76 -17.85
CA ARG A 80 5.77 13.98 -17.05
C ARG A 80 6.50 13.82 -15.72
N ILE A 81 6.26 12.71 -15.02
CA ILE A 81 6.90 12.40 -13.73
C ILE A 81 8.43 12.24 -13.91
N GLU A 82 8.85 11.53 -14.95
CA GLU A 82 10.27 11.35 -15.29
C GLU A 82 10.97 12.70 -15.43
N ARG A 83 10.44 13.60 -16.28
CA ARG A 83 11.00 14.93 -16.48
C ARG A 83 11.02 15.77 -15.19
N GLU A 84 10.02 15.59 -14.34
CA GLU A 84 9.95 16.32 -13.08
C GLU A 84 11.00 15.83 -12.09
N LEU A 85 11.13 14.53 -11.90
CA LEU A 85 12.07 13.93 -10.95
C LEU A 85 13.52 14.03 -11.43
N ALA A 86 13.78 13.93 -12.72
CA ALA A 86 15.13 14.04 -13.31
C ALA A 86 15.76 15.43 -13.16
N LYS A 87 15.03 16.44 -12.68
CA LYS A 87 15.59 17.78 -12.42
C LYS A 87 16.64 17.77 -11.31
N ASP A 88 16.53 16.86 -10.34
CA ASP A 88 17.35 16.90 -9.12
C ASP A 88 17.69 15.52 -8.52
N ARG A 89 17.24 14.42 -9.14
CA ARG A 89 17.49 13.08 -8.63
C ARG A 89 17.59 12.04 -9.75
N ASP A 90 18.17 10.89 -9.39
CA ASP A 90 18.32 9.78 -10.32
C ASP A 90 16.94 9.18 -10.65
N VAL A 91 16.74 8.94 -11.93
CA VAL A 91 15.56 8.28 -12.49
C VAL A 91 16.03 7.19 -13.43
N HIS A 92 15.45 6.00 -13.32
CA HIS A 92 15.68 4.93 -14.29
C HIS A 92 14.36 4.23 -14.64
N VAL A 93 14.32 3.65 -15.82
CA VAL A 93 13.15 2.93 -16.31
C VAL A 93 13.53 1.47 -16.56
N ASP A 94 12.80 0.57 -15.92
CA ASP A 94 12.97 -0.87 -16.12
C ASP A 94 12.44 -1.33 -17.48
N ARG A 95 12.83 -2.55 -17.89
CA ARG A 95 12.39 -3.14 -19.18
C ARG A 95 10.88 -3.27 -19.31
N ASP A 96 10.16 -3.36 -18.21
CA ASP A 96 8.68 -3.45 -18.20
C ASP A 96 8.00 -2.07 -18.22
N GLY A 97 8.78 -1.00 -18.31
CA GLY A 97 8.32 0.39 -18.35
C GLY A 97 8.01 1.01 -17.00
N THR A 98 8.41 0.37 -15.90
CA THR A 98 8.30 0.97 -14.55
C THR A 98 9.42 1.99 -14.36
N LEU A 99 9.05 3.20 -13.98
CA LEU A 99 9.95 4.30 -13.66
C LEU A 99 10.26 4.28 -12.16
N HIS A 100 11.52 4.36 -11.79
CA HIS A 100 12.01 4.31 -10.42
C HIS A 100 12.79 5.56 -10.04
N SER A 101 12.62 6.01 -8.82
CA SER A 101 13.34 7.13 -8.22
C SER A 101 13.24 7.07 -6.68
N THR A 102 13.52 8.17 -6.00
CA THR A 102 13.32 8.33 -4.55
C THR A 102 12.53 9.59 -4.25
N ASP A 103 11.81 9.60 -3.13
CA ASP A 103 11.21 10.83 -2.59
C ASP A 103 12.20 11.61 -1.70
N ASP A 104 11.72 12.69 -1.10
CA ASP A 104 12.52 13.56 -0.24
C ASP A 104 12.86 12.94 1.13
N LEU A 105 12.25 11.79 1.47
CA LEU A 105 12.61 10.97 2.62
C LEU A 105 13.75 9.99 2.29
N GLY A 106 14.03 9.79 1.00
CA GLY A 106 14.93 8.75 0.51
C GLY A 106 14.24 7.38 0.34
N LEU A 107 12.92 7.31 0.51
CA LEU A 107 12.14 6.11 0.21
C LEU A 107 12.09 5.91 -1.31
N GLY A 108 12.28 4.69 -1.76
CA GLY A 108 12.05 4.34 -3.18
C GLY A 108 10.59 4.60 -3.58
N ILE A 109 10.42 5.29 -4.68
CA ILE A 109 9.14 5.50 -5.33
C ILE A 109 9.23 5.03 -6.79
N ALA A 110 8.20 4.34 -7.24
CA ALA A 110 8.12 3.91 -8.62
C ALA A 110 6.75 4.20 -9.21
N PHE A 111 6.69 4.32 -10.54
CA PHE A 111 5.47 4.63 -11.27
C PHE A 111 5.34 3.71 -12.47
N ARG A 112 4.15 3.19 -12.69
CA ARG A 112 3.83 2.40 -13.89
C ARG A 112 2.41 2.66 -14.38
N VAL A 113 2.13 2.38 -15.64
CA VAL A 113 0.74 2.32 -16.08
C VAL A 113 0.05 1.22 -15.28
N SER A 114 -1.02 1.59 -14.58
CA SER A 114 -1.68 0.70 -13.61
C SER A 114 -2.12 -0.60 -14.26
N ARG A 115 -1.84 -1.70 -13.57
CA ARG A 115 -2.23 -3.07 -13.96
C ARG A 115 -3.38 -3.60 -13.13
N ARG A 116 -3.92 -2.76 -12.24
CA ARG A 116 -5.08 -3.13 -11.42
C ARG A 116 -6.35 -3.12 -12.26
N HIS A 117 -7.30 -3.93 -11.87
CA HIS A 117 -8.61 -4.01 -12.50
C HIS A 117 -9.71 -3.65 -11.51
N THR A 118 -10.84 -3.22 -12.02
CA THR A 118 -12.02 -2.90 -11.21
C THR A 118 -12.66 -4.19 -10.71
N LEU A 119 -12.90 -4.24 -9.41
CA LEU A 119 -13.68 -5.30 -8.79
C LEU A 119 -15.17 -4.97 -8.87
N LYS A 120 -15.99 -6.02 -8.96
CA LYS A 120 -17.43 -5.87 -8.75
C LYS A 120 -17.68 -5.78 -7.25
N ASP A 121 -18.53 -4.84 -6.86
CA ASP A 121 -19.03 -4.77 -5.50
C ASP A 121 -20.07 -5.88 -5.31
N ASN A 122 -19.76 -6.83 -4.42
CA ASN A 122 -20.65 -7.92 -4.04
C ASN A 122 -21.03 -7.83 -2.55
N ALA A 123 -20.66 -6.75 -1.87
CA ALA A 123 -20.96 -6.57 -0.46
C ALA A 123 -22.47 -6.66 -0.20
N GLN A 124 -22.84 -7.37 0.86
CA GLN A 124 -24.23 -7.48 1.24
C GLN A 124 -24.75 -6.15 1.79
N PRO A 125 -25.97 -5.74 1.45
CA PRO A 125 -26.57 -4.54 2.03
C PRO A 125 -26.56 -4.61 3.56
N MET A 126 -26.07 -3.55 4.19
CA MET A 126 -26.06 -3.42 5.65
C MET A 126 -27.32 -2.73 6.13
N ASN A 127 -27.84 -3.14 7.29
CA ASN A 127 -28.96 -2.44 7.92
C ASN A 127 -28.54 -1.03 8.38
N SER A 128 -29.42 -0.06 8.19
CA SER A 128 -29.31 1.30 8.71
C SER A 128 -30.57 1.70 9.45
N LEU A 129 -30.54 2.81 10.19
CA LEU A 129 -31.71 3.35 10.92
C LEU A 129 -32.91 3.59 10.01
N ALA A 130 -32.69 4.03 8.78
CA ALA A 130 -33.74 4.36 7.81
C ALA A 130 -34.09 3.18 6.88
N ASN A 131 -33.26 2.16 6.84
CA ASN A 131 -33.43 1.03 5.91
C ASN A 131 -32.92 -0.27 6.54
N ALA A 132 -33.82 -1.21 6.77
CA ALA A 132 -33.45 -2.54 7.21
C ALA A 132 -32.60 -3.31 6.18
N GLY A 133 -32.52 -2.84 4.94
CA GLY A 133 -31.56 -3.19 3.89
C GLY A 133 -31.52 -4.66 3.45
N ARG A 134 -31.66 -5.56 4.38
CA ARG A 134 -31.50 -7.00 4.14
C ARG A 134 -32.76 -7.76 4.55
N VAL A 135 -33.31 -8.51 3.62
CA VAL A 135 -34.48 -9.37 3.87
C VAL A 135 -34.05 -10.83 3.71
N ASN A 136 -34.15 -11.61 4.80
CA ASN A 136 -33.98 -13.08 4.82
C ASN A 136 -32.70 -13.59 4.15
N ALA A 137 -31.65 -12.81 4.11
CA ALA A 137 -30.34 -13.18 3.55
C ALA A 137 -29.37 -13.54 4.68
N ARG A 138 -28.64 -14.64 4.54
CA ARG A 138 -27.51 -14.94 5.42
C ARG A 138 -26.34 -14.03 5.07
N ALA A 139 -25.58 -13.62 6.08
CA ALA A 139 -24.26 -13.05 5.84
C ALA A 139 -23.37 -14.07 5.13
N THR A 140 -22.50 -13.60 4.25
CA THR A 140 -21.47 -14.46 3.64
C THR A 140 -20.58 -15.01 4.76
N TYR A 141 -20.32 -16.32 4.71
CA TYR A 141 -19.36 -16.92 5.62
C TYR A 141 -17.97 -16.80 5.05
N HIS A 142 -17.07 -16.21 5.82
CA HIS A 142 -15.66 -16.10 5.49
C HIS A 142 -14.84 -16.93 6.47
N GLU A 143 -14.01 -17.83 5.97
CA GLU A 143 -13.03 -18.56 6.79
C GLU A 143 -11.88 -17.63 7.22
N ARG A 144 -11.52 -16.71 6.35
CA ARG A 144 -10.46 -15.69 6.54
C ARG A 144 -10.68 -14.50 5.62
N ALA A 145 -9.94 -13.43 5.81
CA ALA A 145 -9.94 -12.33 4.88
C ALA A 145 -9.24 -12.68 3.54
N THR A 146 -9.74 -12.09 2.47
CA THR A 146 -9.14 -12.12 1.12
C THR A 146 -9.03 -10.68 0.63
N PRO A 147 -7.89 -10.00 0.88
CA PRO A 147 -7.77 -8.57 0.60
C PRO A 147 -8.10 -8.20 -0.84
N SER A 148 -9.01 -7.25 -0.99
CA SER A 148 -9.49 -6.77 -2.29
C SER A 148 -8.46 -5.86 -2.97
N HIS A 149 -7.81 -4.99 -2.22
CA HIS A 149 -6.82 -4.03 -2.72
C HIS A 149 -5.90 -3.55 -1.60
N ILE A 150 -4.80 -2.88 -1.96
CA ILE A 150 -3.98 -2.11 -1.01
C ILE A 150 -4.63 -0.72 -0.89
N GLY A 151 -5.18 -0.43 0.30
CA GLY A 151 -5.91 0.81 0.56
C GLY A 151 -4.98 2.01 0.73
N HIS A 152 -4.10 1.94 1.72
CA HIS A 152 -3.15 3.02 2.01
C HIS A 152 -1.87 2.54 2.68
N CYS A 153 -0.87 3.41 2.66
CA CYS A 153 0.36 3.29 3.43
C CYS A 153 0.55 4.51 4.31
N VAL A 154 1.06 4.29 5.52
CA VAL A 154 1.36 5.34 6.50
C VAL A 154 2.84 5.34 6.82
N PHE A 155 3.46 6.50 6.70
CA PHE A 155 4.88 6.70 7.02
C PHE A 155 5.04 7.73 8.13
N MET A 156 5.94 7.42 9.07
CA MET A 156 6.46 8.40 10.00
C MET A 156 7.50 9.25 9.27
N VAL A 157 7.38 10.56 9.36
CA VAL A 157 8.28 11.50 8.68
C VAL A 157 8.74 12.62 9.62
N PRO A 158 9.98 13.08 9.50
CA PRO A 158 10.50 14.18 10.34
C PRO A 158 9.95 15.56 9.95
N ASP A 159 9.49 15.74 8.70
CA ASP A 159 8.99 17.00 8.15
C ASP A 159 7.81 16.75 7.21
N ILE A 160 6.60 16.96 7.75
CA ILE A 160 5.35 16.77 7.01
C ILE A 160 5.23 17.77 5.85
N ASN A 161 5.60 19.04 6.08
CA ASN A 161 5.43 20.10 5.07
C ASN A 161 6.30 19.84 3.84
N LYS A 162 7.53 19.37 4.06
CA LYS A 162 8.43 18.97 2.98
C LYS A 162 7.84 17.83 2.15
N MET A 163 7.27 16.82 2.82
CA MET A 163 6.65 15.69 2.13
C MET A 163 5.37 16.09 1.41
N GLU A 164 4.54 16.96 2.01
CA GLU A 164 3.37 17.53 1.35
C GLU A 164 3.75 18.23 0.05
N ALA A 165 4.68 19.18 0.10
CA ALA A 165 5.13 19.91 -1.07
C ALA A 165 5.67 18.97 -2.17
N PHE A 166 6.50 17.99 -1.81
CA PHE A 166 7.02 17.03 -2.77
C PHE A 166 5.91 16.25 -3.49
N TYR A 167 4.95 15.69 -2.75
CA TYR A 167 3.91 14.87 -3.35
C TYR A 167 2.85 15.69 -4.09
N THR A 168 2.47 16.86 -3.59
CA THR A 168 1.45 17.71 -4.25
C THR A 168 2.01 18.44 -5.47
N GLU A 169 3.10 19.17 -5.31
CA GLU A 169 3.61 20.06 -6.35
C GLU A 169 4.31 19.32 -7.48
N ARG A 170 5.06 18.25 -7.13
CA ARG A 170 5.85 17.51 -8.12
C ARG A 170 5.12 16.31 -8.70
N LEU A 171 4.39 15.57 -7.87
CA LEU A 171 3.75 14.32 -8.29
C LEU A 171 2.26 14.47 -8.58
N GLY A 172 1.63 15.57 -8.14
CA GLY A 172 0.23 15.86 -8.37
C GLY A 172 -0.72 15.06 -7.47
N PHE A 173 -0.26 14.72 -6.28
CA PHE A 173 -1.15 14.21 -5.24
C PHE A 173 -2.06 15.30 -4.71
N HIS A 174 -3.16 14.90 -4.11
CA HIS A 174 -4.16 15.80 -3.56
C HIS A 174 -4.25 15.60 -2.04
N VAL A 175 -4.22 16.67 -1.30
CA VAL A 175 -4.55 16.64 0.12
C VAL A 175 -6.04 16.35 0.28
N SER A 176 -6.38 15.45 1.18
CA SER A 176 -7.75 15.13 1.55
C SER A 176 -8.13 15.76 2.87
N ASP A 177 -7.22 15.69 3.85
CA ASP A 177 -7.47 16.17 5.19
C ASP A 177 -6.16 16.36 5.96
N TYR A 178 -6.22 17.14 7.05
CA TYR A 178 -5.11 17.32 7.99
C TYR A 178 -5.48 16.76 9.36
N TYR A 179 -4.59 15.95 9.91
CA TYR A 179 -4.56 15.70 11.33
C TYR A 179 -3.74 16.81 11.97
N THR A 180 -4.40 17.89 12.38
CA THR A 180 -3.79 19.16 12.76
C THR A 180 -2.58 18.99 13.67
N GLY A 181 -1.42 19.48 13.24
CA GLY A 181 -0.14 19.41 13.95
C GLY A 181 0.46 18.01 14.05
N ARG A 182 -0.09 17.01 13.36
CA ARG A 182 0.35 15.62 13.48
C ARG A 182 0.51 14.86 12.17
N GLY A 183 -0.20 15.24 11.13
CA GLY A 183 -0.12 14.48 9.89
C GLY A 183 -1.00 15.01 8.77
N ILE A 184 -0.84 14.40 7.59
CA ILE A 184 -1.54 14.80 6.38
C ILE A 184 -2.02 13.57 5.60
N PHE A 185 -3.29 13.54 5.28
CA PHE A 185 -3.92 12.53 4.43
C PHE A 185 -3.89 12.97 2.98
N MET A 186 -3.38 12.11 2.10
CA MET A 186 -3.21 12.41 0.69
C MET A 186 -3.73 11.27 -0.18
N ARG A 187 -4.15 11.62 -1.39
CA ARG A 187 -4.57 10.65 -2.40
C ARG A 187 -3.87 10.86 -3.73
N ALA A 188 -3.57 9.76 -4.41
CA ALA A 188 -2.85 9.76 -5.69
C ALA A 188 -3.73 10.12 -6.89
N ALA A 189 -5.04 10.28 -6.69
CA ALA A 189 -6.00 10.63 -7.74
C ALA A 189 -6.93 11.75 -7.30
N LYS A 190 -7.45 12.50 -8.27
CA LYS A 190 -8.39 13.61 -8.02
C LYS A 190 -9.69 13.13 -7.39
N ARG A 191 -10.11 11.90 -7.69
CA ARG A 191 -11.31 11.25 -7.14
C ARG A 191 -10.93 9.86 -6.60
N GLY A 192 -11.69 9.35 -5.64
CA GLY A 192 -11.47 8.03 -5.03
C GLY A 192 -11.74 8.04 -3.54
N GLY A 193 -11.16 7.08 -2.82
CA GLY A 193 -11.22 7.01 -1.37
C GLY A 193 -10.55 8.18 -0.68
N HIS A 194 -10.69 8.27 0.65
CA HIS A 194 -10.18 9.38 1.43
C HIS A 194 -8.67 9.56 1.26
N HIS A 195 -7.88 8.49 1.35
CA HIS A 195 -6.43 8.58 1.16
C HIS A 195 -5.84 7.24 0.69
N ASN A 196 -4.66 7.33 0.04
CA ASN A 196 -3.79 6.21 -0.25
C ASN A 196 -2.44 6.35 0.48
N LEU A 197 -2.14 7.56 0.96
CA LEU A 197 -0.91 7.92 1.62
C LEU A 197 -1.24 8.78 2.83
N PHE A 198 -0.60 8.48 3.96
CA PHE A 198 -0.66 9.32 5.14
C PHE A 198 0.75 9.51 5.69
N PHE A 199 1.15 10.75 5.86
CA PHE A 199 2.36 11.12 6.58
C PHE A 199 1.99 11.53 8.00
N LEU A 200 2.64 10.89 8.95
CA LEU A 200 2.49 11.15 10.37
C LEU A 200 3.82 11.68 10.91
N GLU A 201 3.78 12.70 11.74
CA GLU A 201 4.97 13.26 12.35
C GLU A 201 5.72 12.22 13.19
N ALA A 202 7.02 12.11 12.95
CA ALA A 202 7.91 11.26 13.72
C ALA A 202 8.33 11.96 15.00
N ALA A 203 7.78 11.58 16.14
CA ALA A 203 8.08 12.21 17.43
C ALA A 203 9.59 12.17 17.81
N ASP A 204 10.32 11.17 17.31
CA ASP A 204 11.77 11.01 17.51
C ASP A 204 12.60 11.50 16.29
N GLY A 205 11.95 12.12 15.32
CA GLY A 205 12.56 12.60 14.06
C GLY A 205 13.04 11.50 13.12
N LYS A 206 12.75 10.21 13.39
CA LYS A 206 13.20 9.10 12.56
C LYS A 206 12.14 8.66 11.58
N PRO A 207 12.49 8.57 10.29
CA PRO A 207 11.55 8.07 9.29
C PRO A 207 11.31 6.57 9.43
N GLY A 208 10.10 6.14 9.04
CA GLY A 208 9.77 4.72 9.03
C GLY A 208 8.38 4.45 8.47
N ILE A 209 8.12 3.17 8.17
CA ILE A 209 6.77 2.70 7.86
C ILE A 209 6.01 2.48 9.17
N ASN A 210 4.80 3.02 9.26
CA ASN A 210 3.88 2.72 10.36
C ASN A 210 3.06 1.48 10.01
N HIS A 211 2.29 1.51 8.90
CA HIS A 211 1.54 0.35 8.44
C HIS A 211 1.19 0.42 6.95
N VAL A 212 0.76 -0.73 6.43
CA VAL A 212 0.09 -0.88 5.13
C VAL A 212 -1.30 -1.45 5.40
N ALA A 213 -2.34 -0.77 4.93
CA ALA A 213 -3.72 -1.18 5.09
C ALA A 213 -4.28 -1.81 3.81
N PHE A 214 -5.14 -2.81 4.01
CA PHE A 214 -5.80 -3.53 2.93
C PHE A 214 -7.31 -3.36 3.05
N GLY A 215 -7.99 -3.25 1.92
CA GLY A 215 -9.45 -3.35 1.86
C GLY A 215 -9.91 -4.79 1.84
N VAL A 216 -11.05 -5.04 2.47
CA VAL A 216 -11.80 -6.30 2.41
C VAL A 216 -13.23 -6.00 1.99
N GLU A 217 -14.04 -7.02 1.70
CA GLU A 217 -15.38 -6.84 1.16
C GLU A 217 -16.32 -6.17 2.17
N ASP A 218 -16.36 -6.70 3.39
CA ASP A 218 -17.25 -6.21 4.43
C ASP A 218 -16.71 -6.45 5.85
N ILE A 219 -17.51 -6.07 6.84
CA ILE A 219 -17.16 -6.23 8.26
C ILE A 219 -17.10 -7.71 8.68
N HIS A 220 -17.89 -8.60 8.06
CA HIS A 220 -17.87 -10.02 8.36
C HIS A 220 -16.53 -10.63 7.94
N GLU A 221 -16.04 -10.26 6.77
CA GLU A 221 -14.73 -10.66 6.27
C GLU A 221 -13.59 -10.10 7.16
N LEU A 222 -13.72 -8.86 7.63
CA LEU A 222 -12.75 -8.25 8.54
C LEU A 222 -12.63 -9.05 9.84
N PHE A 223 -13.74 -9.37 10.48
CA PHE A 223 -13.74 -10.17 11.72
C PHE A 223 -13.27 -11.61 11.50
N ALA A 224 -13.64 -12.22 10.39
CA ALA A 224 -13.12 -13.55 10.03
C ALA A 224 -11.61 -13.55 9.88
N GLY A 225 -11.05 -12.53 9.23
CA GLY A 225 -9.61 -12.33 9.13
C GLY A 225 -8.93 -12.18 10.49
N GLY A 226 -9.50 -11.37 11.38
CA GLY A 226 -9.01 -11.21 12.75
C GLY A 226 -9.01 -12.52 13.54
N ALA A 227 -10.12 -13.28 13.52
CA ALA A 227 -10.24 -14.59 14.16
C ALA A 227 -9.23 -15.61 13.59
N TYR A 228 -9.05 -15.63 12.26
CA TYR A 228 -8.05 -16.48 11.61
C TYR A 228 -6.62 -16.19 12.13
N PHE A 229 -6.25 -14.91 12.23
CA PHE A 229 -4.94 -14.51 12.76
C PHE A 229 -4.74 -14.90 14.23
N GLN A 230 -5.76 -14.74 15.06
CA GLN A 230 -5.73 -15.18 16.46
C GLN A 230 -5.52 -16.70 16.55
N ASN A 231 -6.24 -17.49 15.76
CA ASN A 231 -6.08 -18.95 15.70
C ASN A 231 -4.68 -19.37 15.22
N LYS A 232 -4.06 -18.59 14.36
CA LYS A 232 -2.66 -18.76 13.91
C LYS A 232 -1.65 -18.26 14.94
N LYS A 233 -2.09 -17.71 16.09
CA LYS A 233 -1.25 -17.17 17.17
C LYS A 233 -0.37 -16.01 16.73
N TYR A 234 -0.81 -15.23 15.73
CA TYR A 234 -0.18 -13.95 15.43
C TYR A 234 -0.47 -12.95 16.56
N LYS A 235 0.57 -12.19 16.91
CA LYS A 235 0.40 -11.11 17.89
C LYS A 235 -0.30 -9.94 17.20
N VAL A 236 -1.48 -9.59 17.68
CA VAL A 236 -2.21 -8.39 17.26
C VAL A 236 -1.68 -7.20 18.06
N ALA A 237 -1.20 -6.16 17.37
CA ALA A 237 -0.65 -4.97 18.01
C ALA A 237 -1.76 -4.00 18.44
N VAL A 238 -2.77 -3.83 17.58
CA VAL A 238 -4.00 -3.07 17.83
C VAL A 238 -5.13 -3.92 17.25
N GLY A 239 -6.09 -4.27 18.05
CA GLY A 239 -7.26 -5.02 17.62
C GLY A 239 -8.50 -4.13 17.47
N PRO A 240 -9.55 -4.62 16.82
CA PRO A 240 -10.85 -3.99 16.88
C PRO A 240 -11.43 -4.05 18.29
#